data_3c385ee46e4884dd84805fb2bafff5b0
#
_entry.id   3c385ee46e4884dd84805fb2bafff5b0
#
_cell.length_a   1.000
_cell.length_b   1.000
_cell.length_c   1.000
_cell.angle_alpha   90.00
_cell.angle_beta   90.00
_cell.angle_gamma   90.00
#
_symmetry.space_group_name_H-M   'P 1'
#
loop_
_entity.id
_entity.type
_entity.pdbx_description
1 polymer ?
#
loop_
_entity_poly.entity_id
_entity_poly.type
_entity_poly.pdbx_seq_one_letter_code
_entity_poly.pdbx_strand_id
1 'polypeptide(L)'
;MRIPTASFALAALLVVPSIMRVPSALAERNRSSDEDTALFQARKTWSKDSYRRRLDLLQSHQRCIDAATSRDAMKQCRQQKKQARRSLKQDHRAYMNKVRNQLGLSEKTGRKHDAKRRKRNRA
;
A
#
# COMPACT_ATOMS: atom_id res chain seq x y z
N MET A 1 -70.46 41.74 19.11
CA MET A 1 -69.16 41.42 19.72
C MET A 1 -68.15 41.30 18.60
N ARG A 2 -67.21 42.19 18.51
CA ARG A 2 -66.17 42.25 17.46
C ARG A 2 -64.85 41.86 18.07
N ILE A 3 -64.18 40.83 17.53
CA ILE A 3 -62.91 40.32 17.95
C ILE A 3 -61.81 40.98 17.08
N PRO A 4 -60.80 41.65 17.65
CA PRO A 4 -59.69 42.19 16.87
C PRO A 4 -58.67 41.09 16.52
N THR A 5 -58.34 40.95 15.26
CA THR A 5 -57.28 40.10 14.73
C THR A 5 -55.94 40.83 14.91
N ALA A 6 -55.09 40.27 15.79
CA ALA A 6 -53.70 40.75 15.95
C ALA A 6 -52.79 40.07 14.91
N SER A 7 -52.23 40.86 14.00
CA SER A 7 -51.21 40.45 13.03
C SER A 7 -49.86 40.36 13.72
N PHE A 8 -49.32 39.16 13.90
CA PHE A 8 -47.93 38.96 14.29
C PHE A 8 -47.02 38.96 13.06
N ALA A 9 -46.21 40.00 12.98
CA ALA A 9 -45.12 40.04 11.97
C ALA A 9 -43.93 39.20 12.49
N LEU A 10 -43.70 38.03 11.89
CA LEU A 10 -42.50 37.23 12.12
C LEU A 10 -41.33 37.83 11.35
N ALA A 11 -40.40 38.45 12.06
CA ALA A 11 -39.10 38.83 11.52
C ALA A 11 -38.18 37.59 11.48
N ALA A 12 -37.99 37.04 10.28
CA ALA A 12 -37.04 35.96 10.05
C ALA A 12 -35.60 36.48 10.07
N LEU A 13 -34.87 36.28 11.17
CA LEU A 13 -33.43 36.48 11.26
C LEU A 13 -32.72 35.38 10.47
N LEU A 14 -32.23 35.68 9.27
CA LEU A 14 -31.33 34.84 8.51
C LEU A 14 -29.97 34.79 9.16
N VAL A 15 -29.74 33.79 9.99
CA VAL A 15 -28.40 33.42 10.47
C VAL A 15 -27.66 32.76 9.33
N VAL A 16 -26.77 33.49 8.66
CA VAL A 16 -25.85 32.94 7.65
C VAL A 16 -24.74 32.18 8.39
N PRO A 17 -24.66 30.82 8.28
CA PRO A 17 -23.53 30.11 8.83
C PRO A 17 -22.28 30.48 8.03
N SER A 18 -21.37 31.24 8.66
CA SER A 18 -20.02 31.46 8.14
C SER A 18 -19.28 30.12 8.09
N ILE A 19 -19.33 29.47 6.94
CA ILE A 19 -18.55 28.24 6.68
C ILE A 19 -17.09 28.69 6.65
N MET A 20 -16.39 28.49 7.76
CA MET A 20 -14.94 28.63 7.83
C MET A 20 -14.33 27.61 6.85
N ARG A 21 -13.94 28.07 5.66
CA ARG A 21 -13.13 27.29 4.75
C ARG A 21 -11.77 27.07 5.37
N VAL A 22 -11.55 25.89 5.92
CA VAL A 22 -10.22 25.42 6.32
C VAL A 22 -9.34 25.42 5.06
N PRO A 23 -8.17 26.08 5.07
CA PRO A 23 -7.32 26.13 3.88
C PRO A 23 -6.96 24.72 3.42
N SER A 24 -7.30 24.39 2.19
CA SER A 24 -7.13 23.06 1.56
C SER A 24 -5.73 22.47 1.68
N ALA A 25 -4.70 23.33 1.77
CA ALA A 25 -3.30 22.93 1.89
C ALA A 25 -2.96 22.17 3.20
N LEU A 26 -3.62 22.50 4.32
CA LEU A 26 -3.40 21.78 5.59
C LEU A 26 -4.09 20.41 5.59
N ALA A 27 -5.27 20.32 5.00
CA ALA A 27 -6.01 19.06 4.87
C ALA A 27 -5.26 18.09 3.94
N GLU A 28 -4.65 18.57 2.87
CA GLU A 28 -3.86 17.78 1.92
C GLU A 28 -2.55 17.27 2.54
N ARG A 29 -1.86 18.08 3.33
CA ARG A 29 -0.65 17.68 4.05
C ARG A 29 -0.93 16.60 5.10
N ASN A 30 -2.00 16.70 5.86
CA ASN A 30 -2.39 15.68 6.84
C ASN A 30 -2.76 14.37 6.15
N ARG A 31 -3.49 14.42 5.04
CA ARG A 31 -3.87 13.24 4.27
C ARG A 31 -2.65 12.46 3.76
N SER A 32 -1.64 13.13 3.22
CA SER A 32 -0.42 12.47 2.76
C SER A 32 0.37 11.82 3.91
N SER A 33 0.39 12.42 5.09
CA SER A 33 1.02 11.86 6.29
C SER A 33 0.32 10.59 6.77
N ASP A 34 -1.02 10.57 6.76
CA ASP A 34 -1.82 9.42 7.17
C ASP A 34 -1.67 8.25 6.17
N GLU A 35 -1.63 8.55 4.87
CA GLU A 35 -1.37 7.57 3.82
C GLU A 35 0.02 6.93 3.95
N ASP A 36 1.05 7.71 4.20
CA ASP A 36 2.41 7.22 4.41
C ASP A 36 2.52 6.35 5.68
N THR A 37 1.84 6.75 6.75
CA THR A 37 1.75 5.98 8.00
C THR A 37 1.06 4.64 7.77
N ALA A 38 -0.08 4.62 7.07
CA ALA A 38 -0.80 3.40 6.73
C ALA A 38 0.03 2.46 5.86
N LEU A 39 0.74 2.99 4.86
CA LEU A 39 1.65 2.20 4.02
C LEU A 39 2.85 1.66 4.80
N PHE A 40 3.36 2.41 5.76
CA PHE A 40 4.42 1.93 6.65
C PHE A 40 3.93 0.77 7.52
N GLN A 41 2.76 0.89 8.16
CA GLN A 41 2.17 -0.18 8.97
C GLN A 41 1.90 -1.44 8.12
N ALA A 42 1.38 -1.29 6.92
CA ALA A 42 1.19 -2.41 6.00
C ALA A 42 2.50 -3.14 5.67
N ARG A 43 3.60 -2.42 5.42
CA ARG A 43 4.92 -3.03 5.19
C ARG A 43 5.43 -3.76 6.43
N LYS A 44 5.22 -3.20 7.62
CA LYS A 44 5.61 -3.81 8.90
C LYS A 44 4.83 -5.11 9.14
N THR A 45 3.52 -5.09 8.93
CA THR A 45 2.66 -6.29 9.03
C THR A 45 3.12 -7.36 8.04
N TRP A 46 3.26 -7.03 6.75
CA TRP A 46 3.80 -7.97 5.76
C TRP A 46 5.15 -8.56 6.15
N SER A 47 6.05 -7.73 6.69
CA SER A 47 7.37 -8.18 7.11
C SER A 47 7.30 -9.25 8.21
N LYS A 48 6.38 -9.09 9.17
CA LYS A 48 6.14 -10.06 10.24
C LYS A 48 5.49 -11.34 9.70
N ASP A 49 4.42 -11.21 8.93
CA ASP A 49 3.64 -12.34 8.43
C ASP A 49 4.44 -13.21 7.44
N SER A 50 5.30 -12.58 6.63
CA SER A 50 6.15 -13.29 5.67
C SER A 50 7.44 -13.85 6.29
N TYR A 51 7.70 -13.63 7.57
CA TYR A 51 8.97 -14.05 8.21
C TYR A 51 9.17 -15.56 8.14
N ARG A 52 8.18 -16.36 8.54
CA ARG A 52 8.24 -17.83 8.46
C ARG A 52 8.51 -18.31 7.04
N ARG A 53 7.77 -17.80 6.06
CA ARG A 53 7.95 -18.17 4.65
C ARG A 53 9.36 -17.87 4.14
N ARG A 54 9.99 -16.79 4.61
CA ARG A 54 11.39 -16.46 4.28
C ARG A 54 12.37 -17.43 4.93
N LEU A 55 12.11 -17.79 6.18
CA LEU A 55 12.92 -18.79 6.91
C LEU A 55 12.85 -20.15 6.23
N ASP A 56 11.63 -20.62 5.90
CA ASP A 56 11.42 -21.89 5.20
C ASP A 56 12.12 -21.92 3.84
N LEU A 57 12.12 -20.81 3.11
CA LEU A 57 12.81 -20.68 1.84
C LEU A 57 14.33 -20.83 2.02
N LEU A 58 14.90 -20.23 3.06
CA LEU A 58 16.34 -20.34 3.35
C LEU A 58 16.70 -21.76 3.77
N GLN A 59 15.92 -22.37 4.65
CA GLN A 59 16.13 -23.75 5.10
C GLN A 59 15.98 -24.77 3.96
N SER A 60 14.96 -24.62 3.12
CA SER A 60 14.79 -25.45 1.92
C SER A 60 15.98 -25.34 0.97
N HIS A 61 16.47 -24.13 0.75
CA HIS A 61 17.63 -23.90 -0.09
C HIS A 61 18.89 -24.53 0.51
N GLN A 62 19.08 -24.42 1.83
CA GLN A 62 20.20 -25.06 2.54
C GLN A 62 20.15 -26.57 2.36
N ARG A 63 19.02 -27.21 2.69
CA ARG A 63 18.84 -28.66 2.50
C ARG A 63 19.11 -29.11 1.05
N CYS A 64 18.66 -28.31 0.07
CA CYS A 64 18.92 -28.61 -1.34
C CYS A 64 20.43 -28.57 -1.67
N ILE A 65 21.15 -27.58 -1.13
CA ILE A 65 22.61 -27.47 -1.32
C ILE A 65 23.34 -28.64 -0.67
N ASP A 66 22.96 -28.99 0.56
CA ASP A 66 23.61 -30.08 1.33
C ASP A 66 23.39 -31.44 0.65
N ALA A 67 22.26 -31.65 -0.03
CA ALA A 67 21.95 -32.85 -0.80
C ALA A 67 22.53 -32.85 -2.22
N ALA A 68 23.07 -31.74 -2.71
CA ALA A 68 23.55 -31.63 -4.09
C ALA A 68 24.90 -32.31 -4.28
N THR A 69 24.88 -33.39 -5.09
CA THR A 69 26.10 -34.18 -5.42
C THR A 69 26.71 -33.80 -6.78
N SER A 70 26.10 -32.88 -7.52
CA SER A 70 26.57 -32.46 -8.84
C SER A 70 26.40 -30.96 -9.07
N ARG A 71 27.12 -30.45 -10.07
CA ARG A 71 27.02 -29.04 -10.51
C ARG A 71 25.61 -28.70 -11.00
N ASP A 72 24.93 -29.63 -11.67
CA ASP A 72 23.59 -29.43 -12.18
C ASP A 72 22.55 -29.46 -11.07
N ALA A 73 22.67 -30.35 -10.07
CA ALA A 73 21.85 -30.31 -8.87
C ALA A 73 21.97 -28.95 -8.15
N MET A 74 23.19 -28.44 -7.98
CA MET A 74 23.42 -27.12 -7.40
C MET A 74 22.77 -25.98 -8.20
N LYS A 75 22.79 -26.08 -9.55
CA LYS A 75 22.11 -25.13 -10.44
C LYS A 75 20.59 -25.17 -10.24
N GLN A 76 20.01 -26.34 -10.10
CA GLN A 76 18.58 -26.52 -9.81
C GLN A 76 18.19 -25.90 -8.46
N CYS A 77 18.97 -26.10 -7.39
CA CYS A 77 18.74 -25.47 -6.09
C CYS A 77 18.69 -23.93 -6.19
N ARG A 78 19.62 -23.34 -6.95
CA ARG A 78 19.62 -21.89 -7.21
C ARG A 78 18.39 -21.43 -7.97
N GLN A 79 17.91 -22.21 -8.95
CA GLN A 79 16.71 -21.89 -9.73
C GLN A 79 15.45 -21.96 -8.84
N GLN A 80 15.29 -23.00 -8.03
CA GLN A 80 14.19 -23.14 -7.07
C GLN A 80 14.14 -21.95 -6.09
N LYS A 81 15.27 -21.59 -5.49
CA LYS A 81 15.36 -20.40 -4.63
C LYS A 81 14.94 -19.13 -5.36
N LYS A 82 15.39 -18.96 -6.61
CA LYS A 82 15.03 -17.79 -7.43
C LYS A 82 13.53 -17.73 -7.71
N GLN A 83 12.89 -18.86 -8.00
CA GLN A 83 11.45 -18.95 -8.22
C GLN A 83 10.67 -18.62 -6.94
N ALA A 84 11.01 -19.23 -5.81
CA ALA A 84 10.38 -18.98 -4.52
C ALA A 84 10.51 -17.50 -4.06
N ARG A 85 11.67 -16.87 -4.30
CA ARG A 85 11.83 -15.43 -4.07
C ARG A 85 10.98 -14.56 -4.98
N ARG A 86 10.77 -14.98 -6.22
CA ARG A 86 9.89 -14.26 -7.17
C ARG A 86 8.44 -14.33 -6.73
N SER A 87 7.96 -15.51 -6.34
CA SER A 87 6.62 -15.71 -5.78
C SER A 87 6.40 -14.81 -4.58
N LEU A 88 7.27 -14.85 -3.58
CA LEU A 88 7.18 -14.01 -2.39
C LEU A 88 7.15 -12.50 -2.72
N LYS A 89 7.89 -12.08 -3.74
CA LYS A 89 7.88 -10.69 -4.21
C LYS A 89 6.57 -10.33 -4.92
N GLN A 90 5.96 -11.25 -5.65
CA GLN A 90 4.66 -11.05 -6.29
C GLN A 90 3.56 -10.92 -5.22
N ASP A 91 3.55 -11.81 -4.23
CA ASP A 91 2.61 -11.77 -3.10
C ASP A 91 2.72 -10.44 -2.32
N HIS A 92 3.95 -9.99 -2.04
CA HIS A 92 4.17 -8.67 -1.43
C HIS A 92 3.59 -7.53 -2.26
N ARG A 93 3.79 -7.58 -3.59
CA ARG A 93 3.26 -6.56 -4.49
C ARG A 93 1.74 -6.57 -4.50
N ALA A 94 1.12 -7.75 -4.59
CA ALA A 94 -0.32 -7.90 -4.55
C ALA A 94 -0.91 -7.36 -3.24
N TYR A 95 -0.30 -7.73 -2.10
CA TYR A 95 -0.69 -7.23 -0.79
C TYR A 95 -0.61 -5.70 -0.71
N MET A 96 0.53 -5.11 -1.12
CA MET A 96 0.72 -3.66 -1.08
C MET A 96 -0.20 -2.91 -2.03
N ASN A 97 -0.52 -3.47 -3.21
CA ASN A 97 -1.47 -2.86 -4.13
C ASN A 97 -2.90 -2.92 -3.57
N LYS A 98 -3.29 -4.01 -2.89
CA LYS A 98 -4.56 -4.08 -2.17
C LYS A 98 -4.70 -2.96 -1.14
N VAL A 99 -3.66 -2.74 -0.31
CA VAL A 99 -3.64 -1.65 0.67
C VAL A 99 -3.72 -0.28 -0.02
N ARG A 100 -2.96 -0.08 -1.11
CA ARG A 100 -3.00 1.17 -1.88
C ARG A 100 -4.40 1.47 -2.43
N ASN A 101 -5.06 0.45 -3.00
CA ASN A 101 -6.43 0.59 -3.51
C ASN A 101 -7.42 0.96 -2.40
N GLN A 102 -7.27 0.38 -1.20
CA GLN A 102 -8.08 0.74 -0.02
C GLN A 102 -7.88 2.20 0.41
N LEU A 103 -6.70 2.76 0.18
CA LEU A 103 -6.37 4.16 0.46
C LEU A 103 -6.69 5.10 -0.72
N GLY A 104 -7.29 4.60 -1.81
CA GLY A 104 -7.56 5.40 -3.02
C GLY A 104 -6.32 5.75 -3.83
N LEU A 105 -5.18 5.10 -3.58
CA LEU A 105 -3.91 5.34 -4.25
C LEU A 105 -3.75 4.44 -5.48
N SER A 106 -3.09 4.96 -6.52
CA SER A 106 -2.78 4.18 -7.73
C SER A 106 -1.87 2.98 -7.43
N GLU A 107 -2.07 1.87 -8.16
CA GLU A 107 -1.22 0.68 -8.06
C GLU A 107 0.22 0.94 -8.53
N LYS A 108 1.18 0.31 -7.85
CA LYS A 108 2.58 0.29 -8.29
C LYS A 108 2.81 -0.87 -9.26
N THR A 109 2.86 -0.57 -10.55
CA THR A 109 3.28 -1.54 -11.56
C THR A 109 4.80 -1.66 -11.55
N GLY A 110 5.34 -2.90 -11.49
CA GLY A 110 6.79 -3.15 -11.43
C GLY A 110 7.59 -2.79 -12.69
N ARG A 111 6.94 -2.30 -13.73
CA ARG A 111 7.53 -2.03 -15.05
C ARG A 111 8.61 -0.94 -15.07
N LYS A 112 8.49 0.10 -14.23
CA LYS A 112 9.43 1.22 -14.26
C LYS A 112 10.86 0.84 -13.82
N HIS A 113 11.00 -0.09 -12.86
CA HIS A 113 12.31 -0.54 -12.40
C HIS A 113 13.00 -1.49 -13.40
N ASP A 114 12.25 -2.34 -14.07
CA ASP A 114 12.81 -3.27 -15.05
C ASP A 114 13.28 -2.55 -16.32
N ALA A 115 12.60 -1.49 -16.75
CA ALA A 115 13.01 -0.67 -17.88
C ALA A 115 14.33 0.09 -17.59
N LYS A 116 14.50 0.64 -16.39
CA LYS A 116 15.74 1.34 -15.99
C LYS A 116 16.93 0.38 -15.87
N ARG A 117 16.68 -0.87 -15.41
CA ARG A 117 17.71 -1.92 -15.32
C ARG A 117 18.16 -2.41 -16.69
N ARG A 118 17.20 -2.57 -17.65
CA ARG A 118 17.53 -2.94 -19.04
C ARG A 118 18.37 -1.90 -19.74
N LYS A 119 18.13 -0.60 -19.51
CA LYS A 119 18.96 0.48 -20.07
C LYS A 119 20.39 0.46 -19.53
N ARG A 120 20.58 0.15 -18.23
CA ARG A 120 21.92 0.08 -17.60
C ARG A 120 22.75 -1.12 -18.08
N ASN A 121 22.12 -2.22 -18.48
CA ASN A 121 22.82 -3.42 -18.94
C ASN A 121 23.09 -3.41 -20.47
N ARG A 122 22.67 -2.35 -21.18
CA ARG A 122 22.94 -2.14 -22.61
C ARG A 122 23.99 -1.05 -22.90
N ALA A 123 24.42 -0.33 -21.89
CA ALA A 123 25.51 0.64 -21.93
C ALA A 123 26.79 0.03 -21.34
#